data_ad5f4502e66fdbe6879e085ad0da842f
#
_entry.id   ad5f4502e66fdbe6879e085ad0da842f
#
_cell.length_a   1.000
_cell.length_b   1.000
_cell.length_c   1.000
_cell.angle_alpha   90.00
_cell.angle_beta   90.00
_cell.angle_gamma   90.00
#
_symmetry.space_group_name_H-M   'P 1'
#
loop_
_entity.id
_entity.type
_entity.pdbx_description
1 polymer ?
#
loop_
_entity_poly.entity_id
_entity_poly.type
_entity_poly.pdbx_seq_one_letter_code
_entity_poly.pdbx_strand_id
1 'polypeptide(L)'
;MPNPSTYPYRRFPTIQVGAADHAARGTDAVKQELHALCAGSSKTVVTVECYPGTDQAEILALFPHAELIIHADDLAIQPAELDAKIEHELTDDPVFGIMTTWQMKNFYPEEALCAARGKIDAVTDGLVLVYGVGASLVERADITIYADITRWEIQLRFRKGQDNWHTAMHDLPQRAKYKRGYFAEWRWGDRIKDKLLPVFDYYLDTTSAGDPAIVPGAAYREALSKAAAQPFRMVPYFDPGVWGGDWMKTHFDLPENGSNYAWSFDGVPEENSLLLDFGSCVVETPALNLVYAHPRELLGDCVHARFGKEFPIRFDMLDTMHGQNLSLQVHPLTEYIQSHFHMHYTQDESYYLLDAAFRL
;
A
#
# COMPACT_ATOMS: atom_id res chain seq x y z
N MET A 1 17.89 -23.78 26.99
CA MET A 1 17.33 -22.96 25.91
C MET A 1 17.68 -23.64 24.60
N PRO A 2 16.79 -23.81 23.63
CA PRO A 2 17.19 -24.28 22.30
C PRO A 2 18.20 -23.29 21.71
N ASN A 3 19.21 -23.82 21.06
CA ASN A 3 20.28 -23.02 20.43
C ASN A 3 19.64 -22.07 19.40
N PRO A 4 19.77 -20.73 19.50
CA PRO A 4 19.16 -19.79 18.58
C PRO A 4 19.63 -19.95 17.12
N SER A 5 20.67 -20.73 16.87
CA SER A 5 21.19 -20.99 15.53
C SER A 5 20.37 -21.94 14.66
N THR A 6 19.34 -22.61 15.19
CA THR A 6 18.62 -23.67 14.46
C THR A 6 17.50 -23.15 13.54
N TYR A 7 16.95 -21.97 13.79
CA TYR A 7 15.90 -21.35 12.97
C TYR A 7 16.12 -19.85 12.86
N PRO A 8 16.95 -19.39 11.92
CA PRO A 8 17.19 -17.95 11.75
C PRO A 8 15.89 -17.26 11.37
N TYR A 9 15.60 -16.14 12.04
CA TYR A 9 14.46 -15.29 11.70
C TYR A 9 14.66 -14.71 10.29
N ARG A 10 13.70 -14.98 9.39
CA ARG A 10 13.77 -14.46 8.01
C ARG A 10 13.10 -13.10 7.95
N ARG A 11 13.89 -12.07 7.73
CA ARG A 11 13.42 -10.68 7.58
C ARG A 11 12.75 -10.42 6.22
N PHE A 12 13.14 -11.15 5.19
CA PHE A 12 12.61 -11.01 3.83
C PHE A 12 12.10 -12.36 3.32
N PRO A 13 10.97 -12.84 3.88
CA PRO A 13 10.40 -14.10 3.43
C PRO A 13 9.80 -13.94 2.04
N THR A 14 10.24 -14.75 1.08
CA THR A 14 9.70 -14.78 -0.28
C THR A 14 8.71 -15.91 -0.45
N ILE A 15 7.72 -15.71 -1.30
CA ILE A 15 6.72 -16.68 -1.70
C ILE A 15 7.02 -17.09 -3.15
N GLN A 16 7.36 -18.36 -3.35
CA GLN A 16 7.65 -18.90 -4.68
C GLN A 16 6.33 -19.04 -5.46
N VAL A 17 6.20 -18.26 -6.53
CA VAL A 17 4.96 -18.22 -7.36
C VAL A 17 5.18 -18.74 -8.77
N GLY A 18 6.42 -19.02 -9.16
CA GLY A 18 6.82 -19.53 -10.49
C GLY A 18 7.07 -18.42 -11.50
N ALA A 19 7.77 -18.76 -12.56
CA ALA A 19 8.17 -17.82 -13.59
C ALA A 19 6.98 -17.19 -14.32
N ALA A 20 7.13 -15.93 -14.68
CA ALA A 20 6.22 -15.21 -15.57
C ALA A 20 7.01 -14.54 -16.69
N ASP A 21 6.55 -14.72 -17.93
CA ASP A 21 7.05 -13.97 -19.07
C ASP A 21 6.71 -12.47 -18.87
N HIS A 22 7.56 -11.58 -19.34
CA HIS A 22 7.40 -10.13 -19.21
C HIS A 22 7.40 -9.60 -17.76
N ALA A 23 7.88 -10.39 -16.81
CA ALA A 23 8.18 -9.91 -15.47
C ALA A 23 9.61 -9.32 -15.46
N ALA A 24 9.72 -8.05 -15.09
CA ALA A 24 10.98 -7.31 -15.14
C ALA A 24 11.15 -6.42 -13.90
N ARG A 25 12.40 -6.20 -13.48
CA ARG A 25 12.76 -5.29 -12.38
C ARG A 25 13.91 -4.37 -12.80
N GLY A 26 13.86 -3.14 -12.28
CA GLY A 26 14.77 -2.06 -12.59
C GLY A 26 14.24 -1.14 -13.69
N THR A 27 14.55 0.14 -13.56
CA THR A 27 13.99 1.22 -14.41
C THR A 27 14.16 0.93 -15.91
N ASP A 28 15.33 0.47 -16.34
CA ASP A 28 15.60 0.26 -17.78
C ASP A 28 14.84 -0.96 -18.31
N ALA A 29 14.79 -2.05 -17.54
CA ALA A 29 14.06 -3.26 -17.95
C ALA A 29 12.55 -2.99 -18.01
N VAL A 30 11.99 -2.26 -17.03
CA VAL A 30 10.58 -1.86 -17.02
C VAL A 30 10.28 -0.96 -18.23
N LYS A 31 11.16 0.02 -18.55
CA LYS A 31 11.00 0.84 -19.77
C LYS A 31 10.98 0.02 -21.05
N GLN A 32 11.81 -1.00 -21.15
CA GLN A 32 11.83 -1.89 -22.32
C GLN A 32 10.52 -2.66 -22.46
N GLU A 33 10.00 -3.22 -21.37
CA GLU A 33 8.72 -3.90 -21.38
C GLU A 33 7.58 -2.95 -21.77
N LEU A 34 7.49 -1.76 -21.16
CA LEU A 34 6.47 -0.76 -21.49
C LEU A 34 6.56 -0.30 -22.94
N HIS A 35 7.77 -0.11 -23.47
CA HIS A 35 7.96 0.25 -24.88
C HIS A 35 7.48 -0.88 -25.82
N ALA A 36 7.77 -2.13 -25.48
CA ALA A 36 7.33 -3.28 -26.26
C ALA A 36 5.79 -3.40 -26.29
N LEU A 37 5.12 -3.10 -25.19
CA LEU A 37 3.66 -3.10 -25.10
C LEU A 37 2.99 -2.06 -26.01
N CYS A 38 3.64 -0.93 -26.21
CA CYS A 38 3.13 0.17 -27.05
C CYS A 38 3.50 0.02 -28.53
N ALA A 39 4.39 -0.93 -28.88
CA ALA A 39 4.84 -1.16 -30.24
C ALA A 39 3.85 -2.04 -31.00
N GLY A 40 3.10 -1.52 -31.94
CA GLY A 40 2.24 -2.35 -32.81
C GLY A 40 0.90 -1.73 -33.15
N SER A 41 0.54 -0.63 -32.52
CA SER A 41 -0.66 0.16 -32.83
C SER A 41 -0.24 1.57 -33.27
N SER A 42 -1.01 2.18 -34.17
CA SER A 42 -0.79 3.56 -34.55
C SER A 42 -1.02 4.50 -33.38
N LYS A 43 -2.01 4.21 -32.54
CA LYS A 43 -2.31 4.90 -31.29
C LYS A 43 -2.46 3.88 -30.17
N THR A 44 -1.89 4.18 -29.02
CA THR A 44 -2.06 3.40 -27.77
C THR A 44 -2.34 4.33 -26.61
N VAL A 45 -3.39 4.08 -25.87
CA VAL A 45 -3.71 4.82 -24.63
C VAL A 45 -3.32 3.96 -23.43
N VAL A 46 -2.30 4.38 -22.71
CA VAL A 46 -1.87 3.74 -21.46
C VAL A 46 -2.38 4.55 -20.27
N THR A 47 -3.12 3.89 -19.40
CA THR A 47 -3.53 4.47 -18.12
C THR A 47 -2.74 3.83 -16.99
N VAL A 48 -2.04 4.65 -16.21
CA VAL A 48 -1.34 4.24 -14.98
C VAL A 48 -2.10 4.77 -13.78
N GLU A 49 -2.92 3.93 -13.19
CA GLU A 49 -3.58 4.25 -11.92
C GLU A 49 -2.56 4.15 -10.78
N CYS A 50 -2.34 5.27 -10.09
CA CYS A 50 -1.38 5.36 -8.99
C CYS A 50 -2.07 5.22 -7.64
N TYR A 51 -1.55 4.36 -6.78
CA TYR A 51 -1.99 4.37 -5.37
C TYR A 51 -1.49 5.65 -4.68
N PRO A 52 -2.29 6.28 -3.79
CA PRO A 52 -1.83 7.46 -3.04
C PRO A 52 -0.53 7.19 -2.28
N GLY A 53 0.51 7.99 -2.55
CA GLY A 53 1.86 7.82 -1.99
C GLY A 53 2.92 7.35 -2.97
N THR A 54 2.54 6.89 -4.19
CA THR A 54 3.49 6.61 -5.28
C THR A 54 4.22 7.89 -5.70
N ASP A 55 5.46 7.73 -6.14
CA ASP A 55 6.20 8.83 -6.78
C ASP A 55 5.79 8.94 -8.25
N GLN A 56 4.94 9.92 -8.53
CA GLN A 56 4.40 10.12 -9.86
C GLN A 56 5.45 10.66 -10.85
N ALA A 57 6.54 11.26 -10.37
CA ALA A 57 7.65 11.68 -11.23
C ALA A 57 8.43 10.46 -11.74
N GLU A 58 8.64 9.44 -10.90
CA GLU A 58 9.22 8.17 -11.33
C GLU A 58 8.32 7.47 -12.36
N ILE A 59 7.01 7.49 -12.18
CA ILE A 59 6.04 6.93 -13.15
C ILE A 59 6.16 7.65 -14.49
N LEU A 60 6.12 8.99 -14.49
CA LEU A 60 6.25 9.77 -15.72
C LEU A 60 7.56 9.48 -16.46
N ALA A 61 8.65 9.31 -15.73
CA ALA A 61 9.97 9.01 -16.31
C ALA A 61 10.06 7.64 -17.01
N LEU A 62 9.09 6.74 -16.80
CA LEU A 62 8.99 5.47 -17.52
C LEU A 62 8.46 5.64 -18.96
N PHE A 63 7.83 6.79 -19.29
CA PHE A 63 7.17 7.06 -20.57
C PHE A 63 7.74 8.30 -21.28
N PRO A 64 9.03 8.31 -21.68
CA PRO A 64 9.70 9.53 -22.18
C PRO A 64 9.20 10.03 -23.53
N HIS A 65 8.40 9.27 -24.26
CA HIS A 65 8.00 9.56 -25.64
C HIS A 65 6.47 9.61 -25.85
N ALA A 66 5.71 9.95 -24.80
CA ALA A 66 4.26 10.12 -24.94
C ALA A 66 3.93 11.38 -25.76
N GLU A 67 3.07 11.23 -26.78
CA GLU A 67 2.55 12.34 -27.61
C GLU A 67 1.60 13.24 -26.82
N LEU A 68 0.76 12.65 -26.00
CA LEU A 68 -0.11 13.35 -25.07
C LEU A 68 0.08 12.80 -23.66
N ILE A 69 0.27 13.69 -22.71
CA ILE A 69 0.36 13.35 -21.27
C ILE A 69 -0.80 14.05 -20.56
N ILE A 70 -1.58 13.27 -19.83
CA ILE A 70 -2.63 13.76 -18.93
C ILE A 70 -2.28 13.33 -17.52
N HIS A 71 -2.01 14.29 -16.65
CA HIS A 71 -1.84 14.07 -15.23
C HIS A 71 -3.22 14.09 -14.57
N ALA A 72 -3.65 12.98 -14.02
CA ALA A 72 -4.99 12.85 -13.47
C ALA A 72 -5.26 13.81 -12.31
N ASP A 73 -4.25 14.07 -11.48
CA ASP A 73 -4.37 14.98 -10.34
C ASP A 73 -4.78 16.40 -10.76
N ASP A 74 -4.43 16.84 -12.00
CA ASP A 74 -4.83 18.14 -12.56
C ASP A 74 -6.32 18.20 -12.92
N LEU A 75 -6.99 17.05 -12.99
CA LEU A 75 -8.42 16.95 -13.26
C LEU A 75 -9.27 16.98 -12.00
N ALA A 76 -8.64 16.85 -10.83
CA ALA A 76 -9.33 16.87 -9.53
C ALA A 76 -9.74 18.30 -9.12
N ILE A 77 -10.66 18.40 -8.16
CA ILE A 77 -10.98 19.67 -7.49
C ILE A 77 -9.71 20.24 -6.85
N GLN A 78 -9.71 21.53 -6.53
CA GLN A 78 -8.53 22.17 -5.95
C GLN A 78 -8.16 21.56 -4.59
N PRO A 79 -6.86 21.47 -4.24
CA PRO A 79 -6.38 20.86 -3.00
C PRO A 79 -7.07 21.40 -1.75
N ALA A 80 -7.27 22.70 -1.64
CA ALA A 80 -7.94 23.32 -0.50
C ALA A 80 -9.44 22.95 -0.41
N GLU A 81 -10.09 22.72 -1.55
CA GLU A 81 -11.48 22.24 -1.58
C GLU A 81 -11.57 20.79 -1.13
N LEU A 82 -10.60 19.95 -1.54
CA LEU A 82 -10.52 18.57 -1.10
C LEU A 82 -10.29 18.51 0.41
N ASP A 83 -9.34 19.29 0.94
CA ASP A 83 -9.06 19.35 2.38
C ASP A 83 -10.30 19.75 3.18
N ALA A 84 -11.06 20.75 2.72
CA ALA A 84 -12.30 21.16 3.36
C ALA A 84 -13.39 20.09 3.32
N LYS A 85 -13.47 19.30 2.24
CA LYS A 85 -14.47 18.20 2.14
C LYS A 85 -14.23 17.08 3.14
N ILE A 86 -12.98 16.82 3.50
CA ILE A 86 -12.59 15.71 4.40
C ILE A 86 -12.30 16.15 5.83
N GLU A 87 -12.48 17.43 6.15
CA GLU A 87 -12.23 17.96 7.49
C GLU A 87 -13.02 17.22 8.56
N HIS A 88 -14.26 16.85 8.26
CA HIS A 88 -15.11 16.09 9.16
C HIS A 88 -14.54 14.70 9.50
N GLU A 89 -13.96 14.00 8.52
CA GLU A 89 -13.34 12.68 8.71
C GLU A 89 -12.09 12.78 9.56
N LEU A 90 -11.38 13.89 9.49
CA LEU A 90 -10.15 14.06 10.25
C LEU A 90 -10.37 14.43 11.72
N THR A 91 -11.53 14.91 12.12
CA THR A 91 -11.88 15.26 13.49
C THR A 91 -10.82 16.13 14.22
N ASP A 92 -11.09 16.57 15.44
CA ASP A 92 -10.14 17.27 16.31
C ASP A 92 -9.31 16.32 17.19
N ASP A 93 -9.64 15.02 17.23
CA ASP A 93 -8.81 14.02 17.92
C ASP A 93 -7.42 13.92 17.28
N PRO A 94 -6.33 13.90 18.06
CA PRO A 94 -4.98 13.87 17.48
C PRO A 94 -4.62 12.56 16.75
N VAL A 95 -5.38 11.48 16.95
CA VAL A 95 -5.09 10.14 16.42
C VAL A 95 -6.26 9.60 15.61
N PHE A 96 -7.46 9.62 16.16
CA PHE A 96 -8.65 9.02 15.56
C PHE A 96 -9.39 9.97 14.64
N GLY A 97 -9.89 9.39 13.54
CA GLY A 97 -10.78 10.01 12.58
C GLY A 97 -11.98 9.11 12.28
N ILE A 98 -12.80 9.54 11.37
CA ILE A 98 -13.96 8.79 10.86
C ILE A 98 -13.57 8.19 9.52
N MET A 99 -13.84 6.90 9.32
CA MET A 99 -13.61 6.25 8.04
C MET A 99 -14.44 6.91 6.95
N THR A 100 -13.77 7.46 5.95
CA THR A 100 -14.45 8.19 4.87
C THR A 100 -15.39 7.30 4.07
N THR A 101 -16.54 7.86 3.73
CA THR A 101 -17.48 7.26 2.76
C THR A 101 -17.26 7.79 1.34
N TRP A 102 -16.48 8.87 1.18
CA TRP A 102 -16.14 9.43 -0.13
C TRP A 102 -15.48 8.40 -1.03
N GLN A 103 -15.74 8.51 -2.31
CA GLN A 103 -15.08 7.75 -3.37
C GLN A 103 -14.23 8.69 -4.21
N MET A 104 -13.17 8.20 -4.83
CA MET A 104 -12.29 9.01 -5.65
C MET A 104 -13.04 9.85 -6.69
N LYS A 105 -14.06 9.31 -7.34
CA LYS A 105 -14.88 10.03 -8.32
C LYS A 105 -15.55 11.31 -7.78
N ASN A 106 -15.73 11.43 -6.46
CA ASN A 106 -16.36 12.62 -5.85
C ASN A 106 -15.43 13.85 -5.88
N PHE A 107 -14.16 13.63 -6.20
CA PHE A 107 -13.14 14.68 -6.30
C PHE A 107 -12.82 15.05 -7.75
N TYR A 108 -13.46 14.41 -8.73
CA TYR A 108 -13.22 14.61 -10.15
C TYR A 108 -14.47 15.14 -10.84
N PRO A 109 -14.52 16.45 -11.19
CA PRO A 109 -15.63 17.02 -11.96
C PRO A 109 -15.79 16.33 -13.32
N GLU A 110 -17.01 15.98 -13.69
CA GLU A 110 -17.28 15.28 -14.97
C GLU A 110 -16.87 16.12 -16.18
N GLU A 111 -16.96 17.46 -16.10
CA GLU A 111 -16.49 18.36 -17.16
C GLU A 111 -14.98 18.20 -17.41
N ALA A 112 -14.18 18.05 -16.35
CA ALA A 112 -12.73 17.85 -16.46
C ALA A 112 -12.42 16.48 -17.10
N LEU A 113 -13.12 15.44 -16.67
CA LEU A 113 -12.99 14.10 -17.25
C LEU A 113 -13.42 14.08 -18.73
N CYS A 114 -14.53 14.72 -19.08
CA CYS A 114 -14.99 14.85 -20.46
C CYS A 114 -13.98 15.62 -21.33
N ALA A 115 -13.41 16.71 -20.83
CA ALA A 115 -12.39 17.45 -21.54
C ALA A 115 -11.12 16.63 -21.78
N ALA A 116 -10.70 15.82 -20.79
CA ALA A 116 -9.59 14.90 -20.95
C ALA A 116 -9.86 13.83 -22.01
N ARG A 117 -11.06 13.21 -21.99
CA ARG A 117 -11.49 12.25 -23.02
C ARG A 117 -11.46 12.86 -24.42
N GLY A 118 -11.95 14.10 -24.58
CA GLY A 118 -11.91 14.82 -25.85
C GLY A 118 -10.50 15.07 -26.37
N LYS A 119 -9.53 15.37 -25.49
CA LYS A 119 -8.12 15.49 -25.87
C LYS A 119 -7.54 14.16 -26.35
N ILE A 120 -7.86 13.06 -25.65
CA ILE A 120 -7.43 11.71 -26.02
C ILE A 120 -8.02 11.30 -27.37
N ASP A 121 -9.33 11.52 -27.55
CA ASP A 121 -10.03 11.15 -28.79
C ASP A 121 -9.51 11.92 -30.01
N ALA A 122 -8.96 13.12 -29.82
CA ALA A 122 -8.36 13.95 -30.88
C ALA A 122 -6.96 13.47 -31.33
N VAL A 123 -6.24 12.68 -30.53
CA VAL A 123 -4.96 12.09 -30.93
C VAL A 123 -5.22 10.95 -31.90
N THR A 124 -4.54 10.98 -33.06
CA THR A 124 -4.70 9.97 -34.12
C THR A 124 -3.55 8.96 -34.18
N ASP A 125 -2.40 9.29 -33.62
CA ASP A 125 -1.18 8.49 -33.67
C ASP A 125 -0.33 8.71 -32.43
N GLY A 126 0.47 7.73 -32.05
CA GLY A 126 1.41 7.83 -30.92
C GLY A 126 0.85 7.33 -29.59
N LEU A 127 1.67 7.46 -28.58
CA LEU A 127 1.39 7.06 -27.20
C LEU A 127 0.65 8.17 -26.45
N VAL A 128 -0.49 7.86 -25.88
CA VAL A 128 -1.18 8.73 -24.91
C VAL A 128 -0.99 8.14 -23.53
N LEU A 129 -0.47 8.93 -22.61
CA LEU A 129 -0.30 8.57 -21.21
C LEU A 129 -1.32 9.33 -20.35
N VAL A 130 -2.13 8.58 -19.60
CA VAL A 130 -2.95 9.09 -18.50
C VAL A 130 -2.38 8.50 -17.21
N TYR A 131 -1.90 9.32 -16.27
CA TYR A 131 -1.28 8.80 -15.05
C TYR A 131 -1.64 9.64 -13.84
N GLY A 132 -1.50 9.07 -12.66
CA GLY A 132 -1.79 9.71 -11.37
C GLY A 132 -2.86 8.98 -10.59
N VAL A 133 -3.21 9.52 -9.44
CA VAL A 133 -4.28 8.97 -8.60
C VAL A 133 -5.62 9.28 -9.26
N GLY A 134 -6.48 8.27 -9.45
CA GLY A 134 -7.76 8.45 -10.16
C GLY A 134 -7.66 8.47 -11.69
N ALA A 135 -6.51 8.13 -12.28
CA ALA A 135 -6.32 8.08 -13.72
C ALA A 135 -7.32 7.17 -14.43
N SER A 136 -7.72 6.07 -13.78
CA SER A 136 -8.72 5.13 -14.31
C SER A 136 -10.12 5.71 -14.51
N LEU A 137 -10.43 6.86 -13.87
CA LEU A 137 -11.71 7.54 -14.02
C LEU A 137 -11.88 8.19 -15.42
N VAL A 138 -10.80 8.36 -16.16
CA VAL A 138 -10.83 8.88 -17.54
C VAL A 138 -11.47 7.88 -18.51
N GLU A 139 -11.38 6.56 -18.24
CA GLU A 139 -12.06 5.49 -18.97
C GLU A 139 -11.76 5.46 -20.48
N ARG A 140 -10.46 5.56 -20.88
CA ARG A 140 -10.01 5.56 -22.26
C ARG A 140 -8.80 4.66 -22.51
N ALA A 141 -8.51 3.74 -21.58
CA ALA A 141 -7.32 2.90 -21.65
C ALA A 141 -7.46 1.75 -22.67
N ASP A 142 -6.42 1.58 -23.50
CA ASP A 142 -6.14 0.33 -24.20
C ASP A 142 -5.37 -0.63 -23.29
N ILE A 143 -4.50 -0.06 -22.42
CA ILE A 143 -3.69 -0.79 -21.42
C ILE A 143 -3.84 -0.09 -20.08
N THR A 144 -4.22 -0.83 -19.07
CA THR A 144 -4.31 -0.37 -17.68
C THR A 144 -3.18 -0.95 -16.85
N ILE A 145 -2.35 -0.07 -16.28
CA ILE A 145 -1.28 -0.42 -15.35
C ILE A 145 -1.69 0.06 -13.96
N TYR A 146 -1.57 -0.81 -12.97
CA TYR A 146 -1.78 -0.43 -11.57
C TYR A 146 -0.45 -0.25 -10.87
N ALA A 147 -0.10 1.00 -10.54
CA ALA A 147 1.12 1.36 -9.82
C ALA A 147 0.83 1.37 -8.32
N ASP A 148 1.45 0.46 -7.59
CA ASP A 148 1.21 0.22 -6.17
C ASP A 148 2.45 0.46 -5.32
N ILE A 149 2.22 0.69 -4.03
CA ILE A 149 3.25 0.92 -3.03
C ILE A 149 2.78 0.40 -1.67
N THR A 150 3.68 -0.11 -0.85
CA THR A 150 3.36 -0.55 0.50
C THR A 150 3.09 0.64 1.43
N ARG A 151 2.16 0.50 2.37
CA ARG A 151 1.86 1.58 3.32
C ARG A 151 3.01 1.85 4.28
N TRP A 152 3.82 0.83 4.58
CA TRP A 152 5.04 1.07 5.35
C TRP A 152 5.99 2.02 4.62
N GLU A 153 6.23 1.81 3.31
CA GLU A 153 7.06 2.75 2.54
C GLU A 153 6.44 4.15 2.47
N ILE A 154 5.12 4.28 2.33
CA ILE A 154 4.43 5.58 2.40
C ILE A 154 4.75 6.29 3.73
N GLN A 155 4.70 5.56 4.86
CA GLN A 155 5.04 6.12 6.17
C GLN A 155 6.50 6.56 6.23
N LEU A 156 7.42 5.80 5.63
CA LEU A 156 8.83 6.18 5.55
C LEU A 156 9.02 7.44 4.69
N ARG A 157 8.27 7.59 3.61
CA ARG A 157 8.25 8.81 2.77
C ARG A 157 7.69 10.00 3.53
N PHE A 158 6.63 9.82 4.33
CA PHE A 158 6.12 10.87 5.22
C PHE A 158 7.17 11.35 6.23
N ARG A 159 7.97 10.43 6.80
CA ARG A 159 9.11 10.77 7.68
C ARG A 159 10.21 11.57 6.96
N LYS A 160 10.35 11.37 5.65
CA LYS A 160 11.29 12.11 4.78
C LYS A 160 10.73 13.42 4.25
N GLY A 161 9.49 13.80 4.60
CA GLY A 161 8.87 15.06 4.23
C GLY A 161 7.85 14.99 3.11
N GLN A 162 7.62 13.83 2.46
CA GLN A 162 6.56 13.73 1.46
C GLN A 162 5.21 14.10 2.07
N ASP A 163 4.43 14.89 1.35
CA ASP A 163 3.08 15.24 1.76
C ASP A 163 2.05 14.20 1.31
N ASN A 164 0.86 14.32 1.87
CA ASN A 164 -0.31 13.58 1.44
C ASN A 164 -0.71 13.96 0.00
N TRP A 165 -1.45 13.07 -0.65
CA TRP A 165 -1.94 13.32 -1.99
C TRP A 165 -2.85 14.55 -2.06
N HIS A 166 -2.59 15.42 -3.03
CA HIS A 166 -3.44 16.55 -3.42
C HIS A 166 -3.94 17.40 -2.25
N THR A 167 -3.04 17.77 -1.34
CA THR A 167 -3.31 18.61 -0.17
C THR A 167 -2.78 20.01 -0.33
N ALA A 168 -3.47 21.01 0.22
CA ALA A 168 -2.94 22.37 0.41
C ALA A 168 -2.18 22.53 1.75
N MET A 169 -2.22 21.51 2.61
CA MET A 169 -1.55 21.52 3.90
C MET A 169 -0.19 20.84 3.79
N HIS A 170 0.87 21.63 3.83
CA HIS A 170 2.25 21.16 3.73
C HIS A 170 2.89 21.06 5.13
N ASP A 171 3.98 20.31 5.22
CA ASP A 171 4.81 20.18 6.44
C ASP A 171 4.06 19.70 7.68
N LEU A 172 2.98 18.96 7.50
CA LEU A 172 2.25 18.37 8.64
C LEU A 172 3.13 17.33 9.37
N PRO A 173 2.96 17.20 10.71
CA PRO A 173 3.59 16.13 11.46
C PRO A 173 3.22 14.75 10.87
N GLN A 174 4.15 13.79 10.89
CA GLN A 174 3.94 12.42 10.38
C GLN A 174 2.61 11.81 10.85
N ARG A 175 2.27 11.98 12.14
CA ARG A 175 1.02 11.46 12.71
C ARG A 175 -0.21 12.02 12.02
N ALA A 176 -0.23 13.30 11.67
CA ALA A 176 -1.35 13.92 10.95
C ALA A 176 -1.42 13.43 9.51
N LYS A 177 -0.27 13.26 8.84
CA LYS A 177 -0.18 12.66 7.50
C LYS A 177 -0.69 11.22 7.50
N TYR A 178 -0.29 10.42 8.48
CA TYR A 178 -0.78 9.05 8.66
C TYR A 178 -2.29 9.00 8.90
N LYS A 179 -2.80 9.84 9.81
CA LYS A 179 -4.24 9.93 10.11
C LYS A 179 -5.05 10.21 8.84
N ARG A 180 -4.64 11.20 8.03
CA ARG A 180 -5.27 11.50 6.74
C ARG A 180 -5.20 10.32 5.78
N GLY A 181 -4.04 9.68 5.65
CA GLY A 181 -3.87 8.46 4.86
C GLY A 181 -4.83 7.37 5.29
N TYR A 182 -4.83 7.04 6.57
CA TYR A 182 -5.59 5.92 7.13
C TYR A 182 -7.10 6.10 7.05
N PHE A 183 -7.63 7.27 7.42
CA PHE A 183 -9.08 7.51 7.48
C PHE A 183 -9.68 7.97 6.15
N ALA A 184 -8.88 8.55 5.25
CA ALA A 184 -9.35 9.11 4.00
C ALA A 184 -8.65 8.52 2.76
N GLU A 185 -7.40 8.87 2.49
CA GLU A 185 -6.75 8.66 1.19
C GLU A 185 -6.61 7.19 0.82
N TRP A 186 -6.12 6.37 1.74
CA TRP A 186 -5.95 4.94 1.47
C TRP A 186 -7.29 4.24 1.28
N ARG A 187 -8.38 4.75 1.88
CA ARG A 187 -9.73 4.21 1.66
C ARG A 187 -10.21 4.43 0.23
N TRP A 188 -9.88 5.59 -0.36
CA TRP A 188 -10.21 5.84 -1.78
C TRP A 188 -9.36 4.97 -2.70
N GLY A 189 -8.07 4.92 -2.44
CA GLY A 189 -7.13 4.08 -3.18
C GLY A 189 -7.53 2.61 -3.13
N ASP A 190 -7.88 2.10 -1.93
CA ASP A 190 -8.31 0.71 -1.74
C ASP A 190 -9.58 0.39 -2.54
N ARG A 191 -10.54 1.31 -2.60
CA ARG A 191 -11.77 1.11 -3.39
C ARG A 191 -11.52 1.06 -4.90
N ILE A 192 -10.57 1.83 -5.41
CA ILE A 192 -10.12 1.73 -6.80
C ILE A 192 -9.35 0.43 -7.00
N LYS A 193 -8.40 0.14 -6.13
CA LYS A 193 -7.61 -1.09 -6.15
C LYS A 193 -8.50 -2.33 -6.23
N ASP A 194 -9.49 -2.43 -5.36
CA ASP A 194 -10.42 -3.58 -5.33
C ASP A 194 -11.19 -3.76 -6.64
N LYS A 195 -11.52 -2.66 -7.33
CA LYS A 195 -12.18 -2.70 -8.63
C LYS A 195 -11.23 -3.08 -9.77
N LEU A 196 -9.98 -2.61 -9.72
CA LEU A 196 -9.01 -2.82 -10.79
C LEU A 196 -8.27 -4.15 -10.66
N LEU A 197 -8.11 -4.68 -9.46
CA LEU A 197 -7.37 -5.93 -9.19
C LEU A 197 -7.79 -7.11 -10.09
N PRO A 198 -9.07 -7.32 -10.39
CA PRO A 198 -9.49 -8.36 -11.31
C PRO A 198 -9.16 -8.11 -12.79
N VAL A 199 -8.91 -6.85 -13.20
CA VAL A 199 -8.96 -6.45 -14.59
C VAL A 199 -7.73 -5.72 -15.14
N PHE A 200 -6.86 -5.14 -14.32
CA PHE A 200 -5.70 -4.43 -14.85
C PHE A 200 -4.80 -5.37 -15.68
N ASP A 201 -4.14 -4.81 -16.68
CA ASP A 201 -3.28 -5.56 -17.58
C ASP A 201 -1.90 -5.80 -17.00
N TYR A 202 -1.36 -4.84 -16.20
CA TYR A 202 -0.07 -4.93 -15.57
C TYR A 202 -0.10 -4.39 -14.15
N TYR A 203 0.65 -5.06 -13.26
CA TYR A 203 0.97 -4.59 -11.92
C TYR A 203 2.36 -3.97 -11.93
N LEU A 204 2.51 -2.78 -11.38
CA LEU A 204 3.77 -2.05 -11.24
C LEU A 204 4.05 -1.79 -9.75
N ASP A 205 5.05 -2.49 -9.21
CA ASP A 205 5.58 -2.27 -7.88
C ASP A 205 6.50 -1.05 -7.89
N THR A 206 6.18 -0.05 -7.07
CA THR A 206 6.94 1.20 -6.89
C THR A 206 7.46 1.38 -5.46
N THR A 207 7.48 0.30 -4.67
CA THR A 207 7.89 0.34 -3.27
C THR A 207 9.35 0.74 -3.12
N SER A 208 10.23 0.19 -3.96
CA SER A 208 11.64 0.54 -3.98
C SER A 208 11.89 1.73 -4.92
N ALA A 209 12.24 2.89 -4.37
CA ALA A 209 12.54 4.08 -5.15
C ALA A 209 13.65 3.83 -6.18
N GLY A 210 13.43 4.19 -7.44
CA GLY A 210 14.38 3.99 -8.54
C GLY A 210 14.56 2.55 -9.01
N ASP A 211 13.87 1.57 -8.42
CA ASP A 211 13.97 0.15 -8.77
C ASP A 211 12.58 -0.51 -8.90
N PRO A 212 11.72 -0.02 -9.80
CA PRO A 212 10.38 -0.55 -10.00
C PRO A 212 10.40 -1.98 -10.54
N ALA A 213 9.32 -2.73 -10.28
CA ALA A 213 9.12 -4.03 -10.92
C ALA A 213 7.75 -4.11 -11.59
N ILE A 214 7.69 -4.71 -12.78
CA ILE A 214 6.45 -4.88 -13.55
C ILE A 214 6.16 -6.36 -13.79
N VAL A 215 4.90 -6.74 -13.74
CA VAL A 215 4.45 -8.09 -14.07
C VAL A 215 3.07 -8.05 -14.74
N PRO A 216 2.79 -8.94 -15.71
CA PRO A 216 1.46 -9.04 -16.29
C PRO A 216 0.39 -9.31 -15.24
N GLY A 217 -0.75 -8.62 -15.33
CA GLY A 217 -1.84 -8.71 -14.36
C GLY A 217 -2.38 -10.14 -14.19
N ALA A 218 -2.42 -10.92 -15.28
CA ALA A 218 -2.81 -12.33 -15.20
C ALA A 218 -1.84 -13.15 -14.34
N ALA A 219 -0.52 -12.99 -14.57
CA ALA A 219 0.51 -13.66 -13.76
C ALA A 219 0.50 -13.20 -12.30
N TYR A 220 0.27 -11.91 -12.07
CA TYR A 220 0.12 -11.37 -10.72
C TYR A 220 -1.06 -11.99 -9.96
N ARG A 221 -2.24 -12.08 -10.58
CA ARG A 221 -3.42 -12.73 -9.97
C ARG A 221 -3.21 -14.22 -9.71
N GLU A 222 -2.53 -14.91 -10.63
CA GLU A 222 -2.13 -16.31 -10.41
C GLU A 222 -1.16 -16.44 -9.23
N ALA A 223 -0.21 -15.52 -9.10
CA ALA A 223 0.72 -15.47 -7.98
C ALA A 223 0.02 -15.29 -6.63
N LEU A 224 -0.97 -14.39 -6.56
CA LEU A 224 -1.81 -14.23 -5.37
C LEU A 224 -2.59 -15.50 -5.04
N SER A 225 -3.14 -16.19 -6.04
CA SER A 225 -3.83 -17.48 -5.84
C SER A 225 -2.89 -18.55 -5.28
N LYS A 226 -1.67 -18.63 -5.80
CA LYS A 226 -0.64 -19.55 -5.28
C LYS A 226 -0.22 -19.19 -3.85
N ALA A 227 -0.08 -17.91 -3.56
CA ALA A 227 0.22 -17.43 -2.20
C ALA A 227 -0.88 -17.81 -1.20
N ALA A 228 -2.16 -17.64 -1.57
CA ALA A 228 -3.29 -18.01 -0.73
C ALA A 228 -3.38 -19.53 -0.48
N ALA A 229 -2.84 -20.37 -1.37
CA ALA A 229 -2.91 -21.82 -1.30
C ALA A 229 -1.74 -22.48 -0.52
N GLN A 230 -0.80 -21.70 0.03
CA GLN A 230 0.37 -22.22 0.74
C GLN A 230 0.63 -21.42 2.03
N PRO A 231 1.34 -22.00 3.02
CA PRO A 231 1.82 -21.23 4.16
C PRO A 231 2.79 -20.14 3.71
N PHE A 232 2.62 -18.92 4.22
CA PHE A 232 3.50 -17.79 3.93
C PHE A 232 3.71 -16.93 5.18
N ARG A 233 4.70 -16.04 5.11
CA ARG A 233 4.89 -14.96 6.06
C ARG A 233 4.92 -13.64 5.32
N MET A 234 4.35 -12.62 5.94
CA MET A 234 4.52 -11.24 5.48
C MET A 234 5.94 -10.73 5.78
N VAL A 235 6.38 -9.73 5.04
CA VAL A 235 7.64 -9.03 5.33
C VAL A 235 7.45 -8.21 6.60
N PRO A 236 8.20 -8.50 7.68
CA PRO A 236 8.10 -7.72 8.90
C PRO A 236 8.75 -6.35 8.72
N TYR A 237 8.25 -5.36 9.43
CA TYR A 237 8.95 -4.10 9.60
C TYR A 237 9.16 -3.78 11.08
N PHE A 238 10.25 -3.04 11.36
CA PHE A 238 10.72 -2.80 12.71
C PHE A 238 10.74 -1.30 12.98
N ASP A 239 10.19 -0.89 14.11
CA ASP A 239 10.13 0.52 14.47
C ASP A 239 10.65 0.76 15.90
N PRO A 240 11.42 1.85 16.13
CA PRO A 240 11.86 2.23 17.46
C PRO A 240 10.72 2.82 18.28
N GLY A 241 10.85 2.78 19.59
CA GLY A 241 9.93 3.41 20.53
C GLY A 241 10.62 3.82 21.83
N VAL A 242 9.97 4.71 22.59
CA VAL A 242 10.55 5.27 23.83
C VAL A 242 10.87 4.20 24.88
N TRP A 243 10.19 3.07 24.85
CA TRP A 243 10.37 1.94 25.78
C TRP A 243 11.11 0.75 25.16
N GLY A 244 11.51 0.84 23.88
CA GLY A 244 12.07 -0.26 23.12
C GLY A 244 13.37 -0.81 23.74
N GLY A 245 13.54 -2.11 23.55
CA GLY A 245 14.66 -2.89 24.04
C GLY A 245 15.72 -3.21 22.96
N ASP A 246 16.51 -4.23 23.24
CA ASP A 246 17.59 -4.70 22.37
C ASP A 246 17.55 -6.22 22.08
N TRP A 247 16.54 -6.91 22.60
CA TRP A 247 16.37 -8.36 22.40
C TRP A 247 16.19 -8.71 20.91
N MET A 248 15.33 -7.98 20.22
CA MET A 248 15.09 -8.20 18.78
C MET A 248 16.34 -7.95 17.94
N LYS A 249 17.18 -6.97 18.29
CA LYS A 249 18.46 -6.74 17.60
C LYS A 249 19.30 -8.01 17.56
N THR A 250 19.46 -8.63 18.71
CA THR A 250 20.30 -9.81 18.88
C THR A 250 19.72 -11.06 18.25
N HIS A 251 18.38 -11.25 18.41
CA HIS A 251 17.72 -12.49 18.01
C HIS A 251 17.30 -12.51 16.53
N PHE A 252 17.10 -11.33 15.91
CA PHE A 252 16.68 -11.20 14.52
C PHE A 252 17.78 -10.68 13.60
N ASP A 253 18.99 -10.51 14.10
CA ASP A 253 20.12 -9.97 13.36
C ASP A 253 19.78 -8.63 12.67
N LEU A 254 19.21 -7.70 13.46
CA LEU A 254 18.83 -6.40 12.98
C LEU A 254 20.03 -5.44 12.97
N PRO A 255 20.04 -4.45 12.04
CA PRO A 255 21.15 -3.50 11.95
C PRO A 255 21.34 -2.68 13.24
N GLU A 256 22.59 -2.42 13.58
CA GLU A 256 22.95 -1.42 14.58
C GLU A 256 22.77 -0.02 13.99
N ASN A 257 21.60 0.58 14.25
CA ASN A 257 21.23 1.90 13.72
C ASN A 257 21.27 3.01 14.78
N GLY A 258 21.84 2.73 15.96
CA GLY A 258 21.88 3.66 17.11
C GLY A 258 20.55 3.83 17.85
N SER A 259 19.48 3.19 17.39
CA SER A 259 18.16 3.17 18.03
C SER A 259 17.87 1.79 18.64
N ASN A 260 16.85 1.73 19.49
CA ASN A 260 16.23 0.47 19.90
C ASN A 260 15.26 -0.05 18.83
N TYR A 261 14.68 -1.22 19.08
CA TYR A 261 13.51 -1.70 18.36
C TYR A 261 12.41 -2.01 19.37
N ALA A 262 11.32 -1.26 19.29
CA ALA A 262 10.18 -1.43 20.19
C ALA A 262 9.17 -2.44 19.62
N TRP A 263 8.96 -2.37 18.29
CA TRP A 263 8.01 -3.20 17.57
C TRP A 263 8.63 -3.98 16.43
N SER A 264 8.16 -5.21 16.24
CA SER A 264 8.22 -5.93 14.97
C SER A 264 6.78 -6.20 14.53
N PHE A 265 6.35 -5.54 13.47
CA PHE A 265 5.02 -5.73 12.91
C PHE A 265 5.08 -6.87 11.90
N ASP A 266 4.61 -8.05 12.31
CA ASP A 266 4.68 -9.28 11.51
C ASP A 266 3.33 -9.69 10.92
N GLY A 267 2.24 -9.14 11.42
CA GLY A 267 0.88 -9.55 11.07
C GLY A 267 -0.10 -8.38 11.00
N VAL A 268 0.25 -7.31 10.30
CA VAL A 268 -0.63 -6.16 10.04
C VAL A 268 -0.81 -6.01 8.52
N PRO A 269 -1.74 -6.77 7.90
CA PRO A 269 -1.88 -6.84 6.43
C PRO A 269 -2.07 -5.49 5.75
N GLU A 270 -2.63 -4.51 6.45
CA GLU A 270 -2.79 -3.15 5.93
C GLU A 270 -1.45 -2.44 5.68
N GLU A 271 -0.38 -2.84 6.37
CA GLU A 271 0.91 -2.15 6.34
C GLU A 271 2.05 -3.05 5.87
N ASN A 272 2.00 -4.35 6.18
CA ASN A 272 2.98 -5.32 5.71
C ASN A 272 2.88 -5.59 4.21
N SER A 273 3.94 -6.13 3.66
CA SER A 273 4.04 -6.58 2.28
C SER A 273 4.25 -8.08 2.14
N LEU A 274 4.12 -8.55 0.91
CA LEU A 274 4.52 -9.87 0.44
C LEU A 274 5.60 -9.71 -0.62
N LEU A 275 6.58 -10.62 -0.65
CA LEU A 275 7.57 -10.73 -1.71
C LEU A 275 7.21 -11.93 -2.59
N LEU A 276 6.67 -11.66 -3.78
CA LEU A 276 6.30 -12.67 -4.77
C LEU A 276 7.52 -12.93 -5.69
N ASP A 277 8.06 -14.14 -5.62
CA ASP A 277 9.24 -14.53 -6.38
C ASP A 277 8.82 -15.23 -7.68
N PHE A 278 8.99 -14.52 -8.80
CA PHE A 278 8.74 -15.00 -10.17
C PHE A 278 9.95 -15.68 -10.80
N GLY A 279 11.04 -15.88 -10.05
CA GLY A 279 12.27 -16.47 -10.54
C GLY A 279 13.18 -15.47 -11.27
N SER A 280 12.66 -14.73 -12.22
CA SER A 280 13.38 -13.65 -12.92
C SER A 280 13.48 -12.36 -12.09
N CYS A 281 12.47 -12.07 -11.31
CA CYS A 281 12.42 -10.93 -10.40
C CYS A 281 11.54 -11.22 -9.19
N VAL A 282 11.73 -10.45 -8.12
CA VAL A 282 10.86 -10.41 -6.95
C VAL A 282 10.03 -9.14 -7.01
N VAL A 283 8.72 -9.30 -6.89
CA VAL A 283 7.75 -8.18 -6.85
C VAL A 283 7.28 -8.02 -5.41
N GLU A 284 7.40 -6.82 -4.87
CA GLU A 284 6.82 -6.47 -3.57
C GLU A 284 5.40 -5.97 -3.75
N THR A 285 4.49 -6.43 -2.91
CA THR A 285 3.09 -6.03 -2.98
C THR A 285 2.50 -5.88 -1.58
N PRO A 286 1.60 -4.91 -1.34
CA PRO A 286 0.87 -4.84 -0.09
C PRO A 286 0.18 -6.17 0.24
N ALA A 287 0.31 -6.67 1.46
CA ALA A 287 -0.35 -7.91 1.87
C ALA A 287 -1.88 -7.80 1.79
N LEU A 288 -2.42 -6.59 1.89
CA LEU A 288 -3.84 -6.32 1.72
C LEU A 288 -4.37 -6.72 0.33
N ASN A 289 -3.51 -6.70 -0.71
CA ASN A 289 -3.90 -7.13 -2.05
C ASN A 289 -4.29 -8.62 -2.08
N LEU A 290 -3.62 -9.44 -1.27
CA LEU A 290 -3.98 -10.85 -1.12
C LEU A 290 -5.33 -11.00 -0.40
N VAL A 291 -5.62 -10.17 0.60
CA VAL A 291 -6.92 -10.16 1.28
C VAL A 291 -8.04 -9.76 0.32
N TYR A 292 -7.80 -8.77 -0.55
CA TYR A 292 -8.80 -8.36 -1.56
C TYR A 292 -9.05 -9.43 -2.62
N ALA A 293 -8.00 -10.11 -3.07
CA ALA A 293 -8.11 -11.16 -4.09
C ALA A 293 -8.75 -12.45 -3.54
N HIS A 294 -8.37 -12.85 -2.32
CA HIS A 294 -8.69 -14.16 -1.73
C HIS A 294 -9.23 -14.07 -0.29
N PRO A 295 -10.29 -13.25 -0.04
CA PRO A 295 -10.78 -13.03 1.32
C PRO A 295 -11.31 -14.29 1.99
N ARG A 296 -11.96 -15.18 1.25
CA ARG A 296 -12.54 -16.41 1.81
C ARG A 296 -11.49 -17.43 2.17
N GLU A 297 -10.49 -17.60 1.33
CA GLU A 297 -9.36 -18.51 1.53
C GLU A 297 -8.54 -18.11 2.74
N LEU A 298 -8.36 -16.81 2.97
CA LEU A 298 -7.55 -16.28 4.08
C LEU A 298 -8.34 -16.17 5.38
N LEU A 299 -9.57 -15.69 5.32
CA LEU A 299 -10.37 -15.39 6.51
C LEU A 299 -11.30 -16.56 6.91
N GLY A 300 -11.63 -17.42 5.97
CA GLY A 300 -12.71 -18.39 6.12
C GLY A 300 -14.11 -17.74 6.05
N ASP A 301 -15.12 -18.54 5.80
CA ASP A 301 -16.48 -18.05 5.54
C ASP A 301 -17.07 -17.24 6.70
N CYS A 302 -16.85 -17.67 7.94
CA CYS A 302 -17.41 -17.01 9.13
C CYS A 302 -16.84 -15.61 9.35
N VAL A 303 -15.52 -15.45 9.22
CA VAL A 303 -14.86 -14.14 9.40
C VAL A 303 -15.16 -13.24 8.23
N HIS A 304 -15.09 -13.77 6.99
CA HIS A 304 -15.46 -13.02 5.80
C HIS A 304 -16.91 -12.52 5.85
N ALA A 305 -17.86 -13.34 6.31
CA ALA A 305 -19.26 -12.93 6.45
C ALA A 305 -19.45 -11.77 7.44
N ARG A 306 -18.59 -11.67 8.47
CA ARG A 306 -18.66 -10.64 9.50
C ARG A 306 -17.88 -9.38 9.15
N PHE A 307 -16.69 -9.52 8.58
CA PHE A 307 -15.72 -8.43 8.40
C PHE A 307 -15.46 -8.08 6.92
N GLY A 308 -16.08 -8.82 5.98
CA GLY A 308 -15.88 -8.58 4.55
C GLY A 308 -14.43 -8.85 4.14
N LYS A 309 -13.79 -7.84 3.55
CA LYS A 309 -12.38 -7.87 3.13
C LYS A 309 -11.44 -7.20 4.15
N GLU A 310 -11.88 -7.02 5.39
CA GLU A 310 -11.03 -6.55 6.48
C GLU A 310 -10.39 -7.76 7.19
N PHE A 311 -9.10 -7.67 7.47
CA PHE A 311 -8.39 -8.67 8.27
C PHE A 311 -8.43 -8.22 9.73
N PRO A 312 -9.29 -8.82 10.60
CA PRO A 312 -9.58 -8.26 11.92
C PRO A 312 -8.53 -8.60 12.98
N ILE A 313 -7.46 -9.29 12.61
CA ILE A 313 -6.37 -9.68 13.53
C ILE A 313 -5.14 -8.87 13.21
N ARG A 314 -4.45 -8.41 14.25
CA ARG A 314 -3.12 -7.80 14.21
C ARG A 314 -2.20 -8.66 15.06
N PHE A 315 -0.97 -8.84 14.59
CA PHE A 315 0.08 -9.51 15.33
C PHE A 315 1.37 -8.72 15.23
N ASP A 316 1.92 -8.36 16.37
CA ASP A 316 3.20 -7.71 16.49
C ASP A 316 3.98 -8.27 17.70
N MET A 317 5.30 -8.17 17.63
CA MET A 317 6.16 -8.45 18.76
C MET A 317 6.60 -7.14 19.39
N LEU A 318 6.62 -7.11 20.73
CA LEU A 318 7.02 -5.97 21.54
C LEU A 318 8.30 -6.33 22.28
N ASP A 319 9.29 -5.46 22.26
CA ASP A 319 10.57 -5.65 22.95
C ASP A 319 10.81 -4.54 23.98
N THR A 320 10.76 -4.92 25.25
CA THR A 320 11.08 -4.04 26.39
C THR A 320 12.32 -4.50 27.14
N MET A 321 13.06 -5.50 26.63
CA MET A 321 14.23 -6.07 27.30
C MET A 321 15.38 -5.06 27.35
N HIS A 322 15.82 -4.71 28.55
CA HIS A 322 16.78 -3.62 28.84
C HIS A 322 16.29 -2.22 28.44
N GLY A 323 15.04 -2.09 28.04
CA GLY A 323 14.36 -0.83 27.75
C GLY A 323 13.59 -0.30 28.95
N GLN A 324 12.40 0.24 28.67
CA GLN A 324 11.53 0.80 29.71
C GLN A 324 10.18 0.05 29.76
N ASN A 325 9.34 0.43 30.72
CA ASN A 325 8.01 -0.14 30.83
C ASN A 325 7.17 0.23 29.59
N LEU A 326 6.44 -0.77 29.08
CA LEU A 326 5.43 -0.56 28.04
C LEU A 326 4.42 0.49 28.51
N SER A 327 3.98 1.34 27.60
CA SER A 327 2.93 2.32 27.87
C SER A 327 1.63 1.63 28.28
N LEU A 328 0.97 2.17 29.29
CA LEU A 328 -0.40 1.74 29.61
C LEU A 328 -1.35 2.27 28.54
N GLN A 329 -2.09 1.38 27.94
CA GLN A 329 -3.12 1.69 26.93
C GLN A 329 -4.46 1.17 27.39
N VAL A 330 -5.52 1.93 27.11
CA VAL A 330 -6.89 1.54 27.38
C VAL A 330 -7.65 1.63 26.06
N HIS A 331 -8.10 0.49 25.55
CA HIS A 331 -8.91 0.45 24.35
C HIS A 331 -10.35 0.83 24.67
N PRO A 332 -11.01 1.64 23.82
CA PRO A 332 -12.40 2.04 24.04
C PRO A 332 -13.34 0.85 23.85
N LEU A 333 -14.49 0.90 24.50
CA LEU A 333 -15.57 -0.05 24.26
C LEU A 333 -16.14 0.12 22.84
N THR A 334 -16.68 -0.97 22.29
CA THR A 334 -17.30 -0.95 20.95
C THR A 334 -18.38 0.13 20.79
N GLU A 335 -19.25 0.30 21.78
CA GLU A 335 -20.28 1.32 21.77
C GLU A 335 -19.71 2.75 21.67
N TYR A 336 -18.58 3.00 22.35
CA TYR A 336 -17.91 4.30 22.29
C TYR A 336 -17.33 4.55 20.90
N ILE A 337 -16.60 3.57 20.33
CA ILE A 337 -15.98 3.71 19.01
C ILE A 337 -17.03 3.86 17.90
N GLN A 338 -18.17 3.19 18.02
CA GLN A 338 -19.29 3.31 17.09
C GLN A 338 -19.91 4.70 17.14
N SER A 339 -20.16 5.24 18.35
CA SER A 339 -20.84 6.52 18.51
C SER A 339 -19.97 7.74 18.18
N HIS A 340 -18.65 7.66 18.39
CA HIS A 340 -17.73 8.80 18.23
C HIS A 340 -16.95 8.80 16.93
N PHE A 341 -16.59 7.61 16.42
CA PHE A 341 -15.73 7.47 15.25
C PHE A 341 -16.34 6.62 14.14
N HIS A 342 -17.58 6.15 14.30
CA HIS A 342 -18.32 5.34 13.35
C HIS A 342 -17.58 4.06 12.92
N MET A 343 -16.66 3.57 13.74
CA MET A 343 -15.99 2.29 13.52
C MET A 343 -16.88 1.15 14.00
N HIS A 344 -16.84 0.02 13.30
CA HIS A 344 -17.77 -1.09 13.57
C HIS A 344 -17.38 -1.93 14.79
N TYR A 345 -16.10 -1.97 15.13
CA TYR A 345 -15.58 -2.75 16.26
C TYR A 345 -14.28 -2.10 16.79
N THR A 346 -13.93 -2.46 18.00
CA THR A 346 -12.65 -2.14 18.65
C THR A 346 -11.78 -3.39 18.71
N GLN A 347 -10.55 -3.27 19.21
CA GLN A 347 -9.68 -4.41 19.41
C GLN A 347 -9.76 -4.93 20.85
N ASP A 348 -9.70 -6.25 20.97
CA ASP A 348 -9.31 -6.95 22.19
C ASP A 348 -7.83 -7.30 22.06
N GLU A 349 -7.07 -7.15 23.15
CA GLU A 349 -5.63 -7.35 23.14
C GLU A 349 -5.22 -8.36 24.22
N SER A 350 -4.27 -9.22 23.87
CA SER A 350 -3.67 -10.18 24.80
C SER A 350 -2.18 -10.31 24.51
N TYR A 351 -1.41 -10.71 25.51
CA TYR A 351 0.03 -10.89 25.43
C TYR A 351 0.43 -12.34 25.67
N TYR A 352 1.43 -12.77 24.89
CA TYR A 352 2.18 -13.98 25.15
C TYR A 352 3.66 -13.60 25.37
N LEU A 353 4.19 -13.92 26.57
CA LEU A 353 5.56 -13.61 26.93
C LEU A 353 6.51 -14.65 26.34
N LEU A 354 7.35 -14.24 25.39
CA LEU A 354 8.36 -15.10 24.77
C LEU A 354 9.59 -15.28 25.65
N ASP A 355 10.02 -14.19 26.30
CA ASP A 355 11.17 -14.16 27.18
C ASP A 355 10.97 -13.11 28.28
N ALA A 356 11.73 -13.22 29.38
CA ALA A 356 11.68 -12.29 30.49
C ALA A 356 13.05 -12.21 31.19
N ALA A 357 13.45 -10.99 31.61
CA ALA A 357 14.69 -10.77 32.33
C ALA A 357 14.71 -11.49 33.67
N PHE A 358 13.56 -11.64 34.30
CA PHE A 358 13.39 -12.39 35.55
C PHE A 358 12.34 -13.48 35.34
N ARG A 359 12.65 -14.70 35.79
CA ARG A 359 11.62 -15.74 35.89
C ARG A 359 10.68 -15.35 37.03
N LEU A 360 9.42 -15.11 36.70
CA LEU A 360 8.35 -14.94 37.69
C LEU A 360 8.10 -16.24 38.43
#